data_a4531c1612d74f0a0f54b66625940b52
#
_entry.id   a4531c1612d74f0a0f54b66625940b52
#
_cell.length_a   1.000
_cell.length_b   1.000
_cell.length_c   1.000
_cell.angle_alpha   90.00
_cell.angle_beta   90.00
_cell.angle_gamma   90.00
#
_symmetry.space_group_name_H-M   'P 1'
#
loop_
_entity.id
_entity.type
_entity.pdbx_description
1 polymer ?
#
loop_
_entity_poly.entity_id
_entity_poly.type
_entity_poly.pdbx_seq_one_letter_code
_entity_poly.pdbx_strand_id
1 'polypeptide(L)'
;GEKTEICTVNELNILGTHNHENAMAAAAMAAAYGVPVEIIRKTLKEFQGVEHRIEFVAEKDGVVYYNDSKGTNPDAAIKGIQAMNRPTVLIGGGYDKDSAYDEWINAFDGKVKKLVLIGATREKIAQTAEKLGFHEIVMADTFEEAFEKCVEYAEPGDAVLLSPACASWGMFKNYEQRGDKFKELVNQL
;
A
#
# COMPACT_ATOMS: atom_id res chain seq x y z
N GLY A 1 29.62 12.32 21.21
CA GLY A 1 28.47 13.24 21.24
C GLY A 1 27.36 12.62 22.08
N GLU A 2 26.55 13.47 22.66
CA GLU A 2 25.39 13.06 23.44
C GLU A 2 24.35 12.41 22.52
N LYS A 3 23.78 11.26 22.93
CA LYS A 3 22.72 10.59 22.16
C LYS A 3 21.38 11.04 22.72
N THR A 4 20.53 11.58 21.85
CA THR A 4 19.16 11.95 22.21
C THR A 4 18.20 11.07 21.44
N GLU A 5 17.34 10.34 22.15
CA GLU A 5 16.25 9.57 21.55
C GLU A 5 15.13 10.52 21.10
N ILE A 6 14.66 10.36 19.86
CA ILE A 6 13.56 11.17 19.33
C ILE A 6 12.22 10.45 19.55
N CYS A 7 12.05 9.26 18.98
CA CYS A 7 10.89 8.39 19.18
C CYS A 7 11.25 6.97 18.74
N THR A 8 10.39 6.00 19.08
CA THR A 8 10.47 4.64 18.56
C THR A 8 9.64 4.50 17.29
N VAL A 9 9.93 3.49 16.47
CA VAL A 9 9.16 3.21 15.23
C VAL A 9 7.68 2.89 15.49
N ASN A 10 7.37 2.31 16.66
CA ASN A 10 5.98 1.98 17.05
C ASN A 10 5.14 3.22 17.40
N GLU A 11 5.75 4.37 17.58
CA GLU A 11 5.07 5.65 17.84
C GLU A 11 4.78 6.44 16.54
N LEU A 12 5.21 5.90 15.37
CA LEU A 12 4.98 6.51 14.07
C LEU A 12 3.71 5.95 13.45
N ASN A 13 2.89 6.81 12.84
CA ASN A 13 1.67 6.40 12.13
C ASN A 13 1.94 5.98 10.66
N ILE A 14 3.21 5.87 10.26
CA ILE A 14 3.63 5.47 8.91
C ILE A 14 4.24 4.08 8.93
N LEU A 15 3.87 3.26 7.95
CA LEU A 15 4.32 1.88 7.84
C LEU A 15 5.50 1.72 6.87
N GLY A 16 6.31 0.71 7.13
CA GLY A 16 7.39 0.26 6.25
C GLY A 16 8.74 0.91 6.55
N THR A 17 9.80 0.09 6.44
CA THR A 17 11.18 0.49 6.73
C THR A 17 11.62 1.73 5.95
N HIS A 18 11.23 1.82 4.67
CA HIS A 18 11.55 2.98 3.84
C HIS A 18 10.95 4.30 4.37
N ASN A 19 9.75 4.25 5.00
CA ASN A 19 9.15 5.42 5.63
C ASN A 19 9.85 5.77 6.96
N HIS A 20 10.31 4.77 7.71
CA HIS A 20 11.14 5.02 8.89
C HIS A 20 12.49 5.66 8.51
N GLU A 21 13.12 5.24 7.41
CA GLU A 21 14.33 5.86 6.85
C GLU A 21 14.07 7.31 6.43
N ASN A 22 12.94 7.59 5.78
CA ASN A 22 12.53 8.96 5.44
C ASN A 22 12.33 9.82 6.69
N ALA A 23 11.70 9.28 7.74
CA ALA A 23 11.49 9.97 9.01
C ALA A 23 12.85 10.29 9.70
N MET A 24 13.80 9.35 9.69
CA MET A 24 15.14 9.56 10.22
C MET A 24 15.89 10.66 9.44
N ALA A 25 15.81 10.65 8.10
CA ALA A 25 16.42 11.67 7.27
C ALA A 25 15.81 13.06 7.52
N ALA A 26 14.49 13.14 7.63
CA ALA A 26 13.77 14.38 7.93
C ALA A 26 14.16 14.92 9.32
N ALA A 27 14.22 14.04 10.33
CA ALA A 27 14.64 14.39 11.68
C ALA A 27 16.08 14.92 11.71
N ALA A 28 17.01 14.26 11.02
CA ALA A 28 18.41 14.69 10.94
C ALA A 28 18.55 16.07 10.28
N MET A 29 17.82 16.31 9.18
CA MET A 29 17.81 17.63 8.52
C MET A 29 17.23 18.71 9.43
N ALA A 30 16.09 18.46 10.08
CA ALA A 30 15.46 19.43 10.98
C ALA A 30 16.38 19.78 12.16
N ALA A 31 17.03 18.76 12.77
CA ALA A 31 18.00 18.98 13.85
C ALA A 31 19.21 19.81 13.39
N ALA A 32 19.72 19.55 12.17
CA ALA A 32 20.83 20.34 11.60
C ALA A 32 20.45 21.81 11.34
N TYR A 33 19.18 22.09 11.09
CA TYR A 33 18.62 23.46 11.01
C TYR A 33 18.31 24.08 12.36
N GLY A 34 18.57 23.38 13.48
CA GLY A 34 18.34 23.89 14.83
C GLY A 34 16.90 23.80 15.33
N VAL A 35 16.06 22.97 14.70
CA VAL A 35 14.71 22.73 15.20
C VAL A 35 14.80 21.98 16.54
N PRO A 36 14.12 22.43 17.61
CA PRO A 36 14.14 21.76 18.91
C PRO A 36 13.65 20.30 18.80
N VAL A 37 14.33 19.38 19.50
CA VAL A 37 14.02 17.93 19.47
C VAL A 37 12.57 17.63 19.82
N GLU A 38 11.97 18.37 20.75
CA GLU A 38 10.57 18.21 21.16
C GLU A 38 9.60 18.50 20.01
N ILE A 39 9.92 19.48 19.16
CA ILE A 39 9.11 19.80 17.96
C ILE A 39 9.25 18.69 16.93
N ILE A 40 10.49 18.20 16.69
CA ILE A 40 10.73 17.07 15.77
C ILE A 40 9.95 15.84 16.22
N ARG A 41 10.06 15.48 17.52
CA ARG A 41 9.36 14.35 18.12
C ARG A 41 7.84 14.46 17.95
N LYS A 42 7.27 15.59 18.32
CA LYS A 42 5.84 15.86 18.19
C LYS A 42 5.37 15.71 16.74
N THR A 43 6.06 16.37 15.81
CA THR A 43 5.72 16.33 14.37
C THR A 43 5.76 14.92 13.81
N LEU A 44 6.78 14.12 14.14
CA LEU A 44 6.91 12.74 13.66
C LEU A 44 5.77 11.85 14.19
N LYS A 45 5.37 12.01 15.45
CA LYS A 45 4.27 11.23 16.05
C LYS A 45 2.88 11.63 15.52
N GLU A 46 2.71 12.90 15.17
CA GLU A 46 1.44 13.43 14.64
C GLU A 46 1.30 13.24 13.13
N PHE A 47 2.39 12.95 12.41
CA PHE A 47 2.38 12.80 10.97
C PHE A 47 1.65 11.53 10.53
N GLN A 48 0.54 11.70 9.77
CA GLN A 48 -0.33 10.60 9.33
C GLN A 48 0.10 9.97 7.99
N GLY A 49 1.24 10.38 7.44
CA GLY A 49 1.71 9.93 6.13
C GLY A 49 1.29 10.85 4.98
N VAL A 50 1.53 10.37 3.77
CA VAL A 50 1.17 11.07 2.52
C VAL A 50 -0.03 10.38 1.91
N GLU A 51 -1.04 11.13 1.54
CA GLU A 51 -2.24 10.65 0.89
C GLU A 51 -1.93 9.75 -0.32
N HIS A 52 -2.67 8.66 -0.47
CA HIS A 52 -2.49 7.62 -1.49
C HIS A 52 -1.16 6.84 -1.43
N ARG A 53 -0.35 6.98 -0.37
CA ARG A 53 0.89 6.23 -0.18
C ARG A 53 0.86 5.44 1.13
N ILE A 54 0.45 4.18 1.04
CA ILE A 54 0.25 3.28 2.19
C ILE A 54 -0.58 3.99 3.28
N GLU A 55 -1.51 4.82 2.83
CA GLU A 55 -2.40 5.62 3.67
C GLU A 55 -3.36 4.69 4.43
N PHE A 56 -3.37 4.78 5.76
CA PHE A 56 -4.41 4.14 6.55
C PHE A 56 -5.75 4.84 6.27
N VAL A 57 -6.76 4.08 5.84
CA VAL A 57 -8.09 4.62 5.55
C VAL A 57 -9.04 4.39 6.72
N ALA A 58 -9.21 3.14 7.13
CA ALA A 58 -10.09 2.76 8.24
C ALA A 58 -9.79 1.33 8.70
N GLU A 59 -10.33 0.98 9.86
CA GLU A 59 -10.52 -0.41 10.29
C GLU A 59 -12.03 -0.67 10.38
N LYS A 60 -12.50 -1.72 9.71
CA LYS A 60 -13.90 -2.13 9.67
C LYS A 60 -13.97 -3.64 9.96
N ASP A 61 -14.75 -4.03 10.94
CA ASP A 61 -14.95 -5.43 11.34
C ASP A 61 -13.64 -6.21 11.56
N GLY A 62 -12.60 -5.52 12.08
CA GLY A 62 -11.28 -6.07 12.33
C GLY A 62 -10.38 -6.19 11.09
N VAL A 63 -10.81 -5.72 9.93
CA VAL A 63 -10.03 -5.62 8.69
C VAL A 63 -9.51 -4.19 8.54
N VAL A 64 -8.21 -4.04 8.24
CA VAL A 64 -7.60 -2.73 8.03
C VAL A 64 -7.43 -2.45 6.54
N TYR A 65 -7.83 -1.25 6.12
CA TYR A 65 -7.81 -0.81 4.73
C TYR A 65 -6.70 0.21 4.50
N TYR A 66 -5.81 -0.08 3.53
CA TYR A 66 -4.70 0.79 3.14
C TYR A 66 -4.79 1.21 1.68
N ASN A 67 -4.63 2.50 1.43
CA ASN A 67 -4.60 3.10 0.11
C ASN A 67 -3.17 3.42 -0.31
N ASP A 68 -2.63 2.62 -1.23
CA ASP A 68 -1.35 2.87 -1.91
C ASP A 68 -1.57 3.03 -3.42
N SER A 69 -2.62 3.78 -3.80
CA SER A 69 -2.93 4.04 -5.21
C SER A 69 -1.78 4.69 -5.97
N LYS A 70 -0.85 5.36 -5.27
CA LYS A 70 0.39 5.91 -5.83
C LYS A 70 1.42 4.84 -6.23
N GLY A 71 1.22 3.59 -5.85
CA GLY A 71 1.98 2.42 -6.31
C GLY A 71 1.70 2.09 -7.79
N THR A 72 2.06 3.00 -8.70
CA THR A 72 1.72 2.96 -10.14
C THR A 72 2.71 2.19 -10.99
N ASN A 73 3.64 1.49 -10.38
CA ASN A 73 4.63 0.62 -10.99
C ASN A 73 5.05 -0.49 -9.99
N PRO A 74 5.67 -1.60 -10.46
CA PRO A 74 6.07 -2.72 -9.62
C PRO A 74 6.97 -2.33 -8.45
N ASP A 75 7.99 -1.49 -8.65
CA ASP A 75 8.96 -1.10 -7.61
C ASP A 75 8.27 -0.39 -6.43
N ALA A 76 7.33 0.51 -6.74
CA ALA A 76 6.57 1.20 -5.71
C ALA A 76 5.64 0.24 -4.96
N ALA A 77 4.95 -0.65 -5.68
CA ALA A 77 4.02 -1.61 -5.10
C ALA A 77 4.73 -2.68 -4.24
N ILE A 78 5.97 -3.05 -4.57
CA ILE A 78 6.82 -3.89 -3.70
C ILE A 78 6.96 -3.25 -2.31
N LYS A 79 7.18 -1.95 -2.23
CA LYS A 79 7.29 -1.23 -0.94
C LYS A 79 5.97 -1.26 -0.16
N GLY A 80 4.83 -1.17 -0.87
CA GLY A 80 3.51 -1.32 -0.28
C GLY A 80 3.33 -2.68 0.40
N ILE A 81 3.65 -3.78 -0.32
CA ILE A 81 3.56 -5.14 0.22
C ILE A 81 4.54 -5.35 1.39
N GLN A 82 5.79 -4.91 1.23
CA GLN A 82 6.82 -5.05 2.28
C GLN A 82 6.42 -4.36 3.58
N ALA A 83 5.65 -3.27 3.50
CA ALA A 83 5.17 -2.54 4.66
C ALA A 83 4.05 -3.28 5.43
N MET A 84 3.36 -4.24 4.81
CA MET A 84 2.29 -4.98 5.46
C MET A 84 2.84 -5.91 6.56
N ASN A 85 2.16 -5.91 7.70
CA ASN A 85 2.50 -6.68 8.90
C ASN A 85 1.42 -7.70 9.29
N ARG A 86 0.46 -7.95 8.39
CA ARG A 86 -0.64 -8.91 8.54
C ARG A 86 -0.98 -9.55 7.20
N PRO A 87 -1.72 -10.67 7.17
CA PRO A 87 -2.19 -11.26 5.91
C PRO A 87 -2.96 -10.22 5.10
N THR A 88 -2.74 -10.18 3.79
CA THR A 88 -3.22 -9.08 2.95
C THR A 88 -3.97 -9.59 1.74
N VAL A 89 -5.16 -9.04 1.52
CA VAL A 89 -5.88 -9.13 0.25
C VAL A 89 -5.49 -7.91 -0.59
N LEU A 90 -4.92 -8.15 -1.77
CA LEU A 90 -4.25 -7.14 -2.59
C LEU A 90 -5.04 -6.84 -3.86
N ILE A 91 -5.35 -5.56 -4.12
CA ILE A 91 -5.85 -5.11 -5.43
C ILE A 91 -4.66 -4.75 -6.30
N GLY A 92 -4.52 -5.46 -7.44
CA GLY A 92 -3.48 -5.27 -8.44
C GLY A 92 -4.03 -5.03 -9.84
N GLY A 93 -3.17 -4.51 -10.73
CA GLY A 93 -3.52 -4.29 -12.13
C GLY A 93 -3.98 -2.88 -12.48
N GLY A 94 -4.18 -2.68 -13.78
CA GLY A 94 -4.54 -1.39 -14.35
C GLY A 94 -4.08 -1.25 -15.80
N TYR A 95 -3.52 -0.08 -16.14
CA TYR A 95 -2.99 0.20 -17.48
C TYR A 95 -1.61 -0.44 -17.67
N ASP A 96 -1.38 -1.07 -18.83
CA ASP A 96 -0.09 -1.69 -19.16
C ASP A 96 0.92 -0.64 -19.65
N LYS A 97 2.04 -0.55 -18.95
CA LYS A 97 3.23 0.21 -19.34
C LYS A 97 4.37 -0.70 -19.81
N ASP A 98 4.02 -1.92 -20.24
CA ASP A 98 4.97 -2.97 -20.59
C ASP A 98 5.93 -3.36 -19.46
N SER A 99 5.42 -3.33 -18.22
CA SER A 99 6.20 -3.72 -17.04
C SER A 99 6.29 -5.24 -16.90
N ALA A 100 7.41 -5.73 -16.33
CA ALA A 100 7.52 -7.09 -15.78
C ALA A 100 6.98 -7.10 -14.35
N TYR A 101 6.36 -8.21 -13.93
CA TYR A 101 5.74 -8.34 -12.62
C TYR A 101 6.39 -9.41 -11.73
N ASP A 102 7.43 -10.07 -12.22
CA ASP A 102 8.09 -11.20 -11.53
C ASP A 102 8.59 -10.81 -10.15
N GLU A 103 9.31 -9.69 -10.02
CA GLU A 103 9.84 -9.20 -8.75
C GLU A 103 8.72 -8.78 -7.78
N TRP A 104 7.63 -8.21 -8.31
CA TRP A 104 6.48 -7.82 -7.50
C TRP A 104 5.77 -9.04 -6.92
N ILE A 105 5.54 -10.10 -7.72
CA ILE A 105 4.95 -11.36 -7.25
C ILE A 105 5.87 -12.05 -6.24
N ASN A 106 7.18 -12.09 -6.50
CA ASN A 106 8.15 -12.66 -5.56
C ASN A 106 8.18 -11.91 -4.21
N ALA A 107 7.88 -10.62 -4.21
CA ALA A 107 7.82 -9.82 -2.98
C ALA A 107 6.59 -10.12 -2.10
N PHE A 108 5.65 -10.96 -2.55
CA PHE A 108 4.50 -11.37 -1.72
C PHE A 108 4.92 -12.11 -0.45
N ASP A 109 5.94 -12.94 -0.53
CA ASP A 109 6.64 -13.57 0.62
C ASP A 109 5.69 -14.06 1.73
N GLY A 110 4.61 -14.74 1.32
CA GLY A 110 3.57 -15.25 2.22
C GLY A 110 2.64 -14.18 2.85
N LYS A 111 2.83 -12.90 2.58
CA LYS A 111 1.98 -11.81 3.10
C LYS A 111 0.67 -11.66 2.33
N VAL A 112 0.69 -11.87 1.02
CA VAL A 112 -0.50 -11.76 0.17
C VAL A 112 -1.25 -13.08 0.19
N LYS A 113 -2.44 -13.11 0.79
CA LYS A 113 -3.31 -14.29 0.84
C LYS A 113 -4.25 -14.40 -0.37
N LYS A 114 -4.55 -13.27 -1.02
CA LYS A 114 -5.38 -13.22 -2.22
C LYS A 114 -5.00 -12.01 -3.07
N LEU A 115 -4.88 -12.22 -4.38
CA LEU A 115 -4.62 -11.19 -5.37
C LEU A 115 -5.88 -10.98 -6.22
N VAL A 116 -6.48 -9.80 -6.13
CA VAL A 116 -7.63 -9.40 -6.94
C VAL A 116 -7.14 -8.50 -8.07
N LEU A 117 -7.34 -8.92 -9.31
CA LEU A 117 -6.77 -8.30 -10.50
C LEU A 117 -7.82 -7.58 -11.35
N ILE A 118 -7.47 -6.36 -11.78
CA ILE A 118 -8.31 -5.51 -12.61
C ILE A 118 -7.55 -4.96 -13.83
N GLY A 119 -8.31 -4.44 -14.78
CA GLY A 119 -7.80 -3.66 -15.90
C GLY A 119 -7.06 -4.47 -16.97
N ALA A 120 -6.36 -3.77 -17.85
CA ALA A 120 -5.74 -4.36 -19.05
C ALA A 120 -4.61 -5.35 -18.73
N THR A 121 -3.97 -5.23 -17.56
CA THR A 121 -2.82 -6.07 -17.17
C THR A 121 -3.22 -7.34 -16.43
N ARG A 122 -4.50 -7.54 -16.11
CA ARG A 122 -4.97 -8.64 -15.25
C ARG A 122 -4.50 -10.02 -15.71
N GLU A 123 -4.63 -10.33 -17.00
CA GLU A 123 -4.24 -11.62 -17.57
C GLU A 123 -2.72 -11.82 -17.53
N LYS A 124 -1.95 -10.79 -17.89
CA LYS A 124 -0.49 -10.80 -17.87
C LYS A 124 0.05 -11.03 -16.45
N ILE A 125 -0.53 -10.36 -15.47
CA ILE A 125 -0.15 -10.51 -14.05
C ILE A 125 -0.51 -11.91 -13.55
N ALA A 126 -1.73 -12.40 -13.85
CA ALA A 126 -2.17 -13.73 -13.43
C ALA A 126 -1.25 -14.83 -13.97
N GLN A 127 -0.92 -14.80 -15.27
CA GLN A 127 0.00 -15.76 -15.88
C GLN A 127 1.39 -15.70 -15.24
N THR A 128 1.89 -14.51 -14.90
CA THR A 128 3.16 -14.36 -14.20
C THR A 128 3.09 -14.94 -12.79
N ALA A 129 2.02 -14.69 -12.06
CA ALA A 129 1.81 -15.19 -10.71
C ALA A 129 1.72 -16.73 -10.68
N GLU A 130 0.91 -17.31 -11.57
CA GLU A 130 0.76 -18.78 -11.71
C GLU A 130 2.11 -19.45 -12.04
N LYS A 131 2.87 -18.87 -12.98
CA LYS A 131 4.22 -19.35 -13.34
C LYS A 131 5.19 -19.36 -12.16
N LEU A 132 5.03 -18.40 -11.24
CA LEU A 132 5.84 -18.27 -10.02
C LEU A 132 5.25 -19.04 -8.83
N GLY A 133 4.16 -19.80 -9.03
CA GLY A 133 3.55 -20.66 -8.02
C GLY A 133 2.53 -19.97 -7.11
N PHE A 134 2.11 -18.74 -7.44
CA PHE A 134 1.03 -18.08 -6.72
C PHE A 134 -0.30 -18.27 -7.47
N HIS A 135 -1.26 -18.96 -6.83
CA HIS A 135 -2.52 -19.39 -7.46
C HIS A 135 -3.78 -18.76 -6.83
N GLU A 136 -3.61 -18.00 -5.74
CA GLU A 136 -4.70 -17.35 -5.02
C GLU A 136 -5.14 -16.05 -5.72
N ILE A 137 -5.70 -16.20 -6.94
CA ILE A 137 -6.00 -15.11 -7.87
C ILE A 137 -7.51 -15.02 -8.11
N VAL A 138 -8.03 -13.81 -8.15
CA VAL A 138 -9.41 -13.47 -8.52
C VAL A 138 -9.38 -12.38 -9.58
N MET A 139 -10.16 -12.53 -10.63
CA MET A 139 -10.36 -11.51 -11.66
C MET A 139 -11.60 -10.69 -11.36
N ALA A 140 -11.55 -9.40 -11.64
CA ALA A 140 -12.68 -8.49 -11.58
C ALA A 140 -12.77 -7.62 -12.85
N ASP A 141 -13.98 -7.28 -13.26
CA ASP A 141 -14.21 -6.46 -14.45
C ASP A 141 -14.27 -4.96 -14.10
N THR A 142 -14.70 -4.61 -12.90
CA THR A 142 -14.79 -3.24 -12.41
C THR A 142 -13.99 -3.04 -11.13
N PHE A 143 -13.72 -1.79 -10.78
CA PHE A 143 -13.03 -1.45 -9.54
C PHE A 143 -13.91 -1.75 -8.32
N GLU A 144 -15.21 -1.50 -8.42
CA GLU A 144 -16.20 -1.80 -7.40
C GLU A 144 -16.26 -3.31 -7.13
N GLU A 145 -16.32 -4.14 -8.17
CA GLU A 145 -16.28 -5.59 -8.04
C GLU A 145 -14.99 -6.07 -7.38
N ALA A 146 -13.84 -5.49 -7.76
CA ALA A 146 -12.56 -5.83 -7.14
C ALA A 146 -12.57 -5.50 -5.64
N PHE A 147 -13.14 -4.37 -5.26
CA PHE A 147 -13.28 -4.00 -3.86
C PHE A 147 -14.22 -4.96 -3.11
N GLU A 148 -15.39 -5.29 -3.68
CA GLU A 148 -16.34 -6.26 -3.10
C GLU A 148 -15.68 -7.64 -2.90
N LYS A 149 -14.88 -8.11 -3.87
CA LYS A 149 -14.09 -9.34 -3.74
C LYS A 149 -13.08 -9.24 -2.59
N CYS A 150 -12.42 -8.10 -2.43
CA CYS A 150 -11.51 -7.93 -1.31
C CYS A 150 -12.22 -8.02 0.04
N VAL A 151 -13.41 -7.44 0.17
CA VAL A 151 -14.24 -7.54 1.39
C VAL A 151 -14.68 -8.98 1.62
N GLU A 152 -15.08 -9.72 0.56
CA GLU A 152 -15.49 -11.13 0.64
C GLU A 152 -14.38 -12.05 1.17
N TYR A 153 -13.11 -11.81 0.75
CA TYR A 153 -11.98 -12.67 1.12
C TYR A 153 -11.21 -12.22 2.36
N ALA A 154 -11.44 -10.99 2.84
CA ALA A 154 -10.78 -10.50 4.04
C ALA A 154 -11.46 -11.02 5.31
N GLU A 155 -10.66 -11.39 6.30
CA GLU A 155 -11.11 -11.87 7.62
C GLU A 155 -10.60 -10.92 8.72
N PRO A 156 -11.23 -10.88 9.89
CA PRO A 156 -10.72 -10.10 11.02
C PRO A 156 -9.24 -10.42 11.30
N GLY A 157 -8.40 -9.39 11.35
CA GLY A 157 -6.94 -9.52 11.45
C GLY A 157 -6.18 -9.31 10.15
N ASP A 158 -6.87 -9.31 9.00
CA ASP A 158 -6.29 -9.06 7.69
C ASP A 158 -6.14 -7.56 7.37
N ALA A 159 -5.44 -7.30 6.27
CA ALA A 159 -5.47 -6.02 5.58
C ALA A 159 -6.04 -6.16 4.16
N VAL A 160 -6.72 -5.11 3.69
CA VAL A 160 -7.01 -4.89 2.27
C VAL A 160 -6.10 -3.76 1.80
N LEU A 161 -5.29 -4.04 0.80
CA LEU A 161 -4.31 -3.10 0.25
C LEU A 161 -4.63 -2.79 -1.21
N LEU A 162 -4.88 -1.53 -1.53
CA LEU A 162 -4.83 -1.03 -2.90
C LEU A 162 -3.38 -0.65 -3.22
N SER A 163 -2.60 -1.53 -3.88
CA SER A 163 -1.25 -1.24 -4.36
C SER A 163 -1.05 -1.89 -5.73
N PRO A 164 -1.54 -1.19 -6.77
CA PRO A 164 -1.89 -1.84 -8.04
C PRO A 164 -0.73 -2.21 -8.95
N ALA A 165 0.50 -1.78 -8.69
CA ALA A 165 1.68 -1.96 -9.55
C ALA A 165 1.52 -1.39 -10.98
N CYS A 166 0.39 -0.74 -11.27
CA CYS A 166 -0.01 -0.25 -12.58
C CYS A 166 -0.56 1.17 -12.52
N ALA A 167 -0.42 1.90 -13.63
CA ALA A 167 -1.10 3.19 -13.77
C ALA A 167 -2.62 3.02 -13.77
N SER A 168 -3.33 4.09 -13.39
CA SER A 168 -4.79 4.11 -13.27
C SER A 168 -5.51 4.37 -14.59
N TRP A 169 -4.77 4.73 -15.64
CA TRP A 169 -5.33 5.13 -16.93
C TRP A 169 -6.25 4.07 -17.54
N GLY A 170 -7.24 4.52 -18.30
CA GLY A 170 -8.25 3.64 -18.89
C GLY A 170 -9.46 3.36 -17.97
N MET A 171 -9.26 3.40 -16.65
CA MET A 171 -10.35 3.29 -15.65
C MET A 171 -10.56 4.59 -14.87
N PHE A 172 -9.48 5.33 -14.60
CA PHE A 172 -9.49 6.57 -13.84
C PHE A 172 -8.64 7.63 -14.54
N LYS A 173 -8.93 8.90 -14.26
CA LYS A 173 -8.19 10.03 -14.80
C LYS A 173 -6.72 10.07 -14.28
N ASN A 174 -6.52 9.72 -13.02
CA ASN A 174 -5.23 9.72 -12.33
C ASN A 174 -5.28 8.75 -11.14
N TYR A 175 -4.14 8.57 -10.45
CA TYR A 175 -4.06 7.70 -9.28
C TYR A 175 -4.82 8.26 -8.06
N GLU A 176 -4.94 9.58 -7.97
CA GLU A 176 -5.70 10.24 -6.91
C GLU A 176 -7.17 9.85 -6.99
N GLN A 177 -7.79 9.96 -8.17
CA GLN A 177 -9.19 9.56 -8.35
C GLN A 177 -9.41 8.09 -8.02
N ARG A 178 -8.48 7.20 -8.38
CA ARG A 178 -8.55 5.77 -7.99
C ARG A 178 -8.47 5.59 -6.48
N GLY A 179 -7.56 6.30 -5.83
CA GLY A 179 -7.41 6.26 -4.38
C GLY A 179 -8.60 6.86 -3.63
N ASP A 180 -9.19 7.96 -4.16
CA ASP A 180 -10.41 8.56 -3.59
C ASP A 180 -11.60 7.61 -3.71
N LYS A 181 -11.74 6.93 -4.86
CA LYS A 181 -12.78 5.91 -5.04
C LYS A 181 -12.62 4.76 -4.06
N PHE A 182 -11.40 4.30 -3.80
CA PHE A 182 -11.15 3.29 -2.78
C PHE A 182 -11.57 3.78 -1.39
N LYS A 183 -11.19 4.98 -0.99
CA LYS A 183 -11.60 5.59 0.30
C LYS A 183 -13.12 5.73 0.41
N GLU A 184 -13.78 6.13 -0.68
CA GLU A 184 -15.24 6.22 -0.74
C GLU A 184 -15.89 4.86 -0.43
N LEU A 185 -15.44 3.78 -1.12
CA LEU A 185 -15.97 2.43 -0.92
C LEU A 185 -15.72 1.90 0.51
N VAL A 186 -14.53 2.13 1.06
CA VAL A 186 -14.21 1.77 2.46
C VAL A 186 -15.12 2.49 3.45
N ASN A 187 -15.43 3.76 3.20
CA ASN A 187 -16.28 4.54 4.11
C ASN A 187 -17.77 4.17 4.02
N GLN A 188 -18.18 3.43 2.99
CA GLN A 188 -19.54 2.92 2.81
C GLN A 188 -19.79 1.57 3.53
N LEU A 189 -18.74 0.88 3.98
CA LEU A 189 -18.82 -0.29 4.86
C LEU A 189 -19.26 0.14 6.27
#